data_fb9d97b73462e348dd7a2ea149cd3051
#
_entry.id   fb9d97b73462e348dd7a2ea149cd3051
#
_cell.length_a   1.000
_cell.length_b   1.000
_cell.length_c   1.000
_cell.angle_alpha   90.00
_cell.angle_beta   90.00
_cell.angle_gamma   90.00
#
_symmetry.space_group_name_H-M   'P 1'
#
loop_
_entity.id
_entity.type
_entity.pdbx_description
1 polymer ?
#
loop_
_entity_poly.entity_id
_entity_poly.type
_entity_poly.pdbx_seq_one_letter_code
_entity_poly.pdbx_strand_id
1 'polypeptide(L)'
;MKTRMLLSGIVLAALSFNALAKEEAGAPEQGALKVLGKEQISFKNDVQPIIHDYCVNCHSPGGKGYVKSGLDLTSYEGLMRGTKYGPVVIPGNSETSTFTKLLTGTNKGLKMPAGLNESGTLDRQYILTLRKWVRQGAKNN
;
A
#
# COMPACT_ATOMS: atom_id res chain seq x y z
N MET A 1 -63.28 47.35 -36.08
CA MET A 1 -63.06 45.99 -35.59
C MET A 1 -61.63 45.89 -35.11
N LYS A 2 -61.40 45.80 -33.77
CA LYS A 2 -60.08 45.90 -33.14
C LYS A 2 -59.71 44.52 -32.58
N THR A 3 -58.72 43.88 -33.16
CA THR A 3 -58.19 42.60 -32.73
C THR A 3 -57.10 42.84 -31.68
N ARG A 4 -57.34 42.40 -30.44
CA ARG A 4 -56.35 42.49 -29.35
C ARG A 4 -55.50 41.23 -29.38
N MET A 5 -54.23 41.42 -29.58
CA MET A 5 -53.20 40.38 -29.52
C MET A 5 -52.72 40.24 -28.08
N LEU A 6 -52.97 39.09 -27.44
CA LEU A 6 -52.51 38.75 -26.12
C LEU A 6 -51.11 38.10 -26.25
N LEU A 7 -50.10 38.81 -25.74
CA LEU A 7 -48.76 38.27 -25.59
C LEU A 7 -48.70 37.40 -24.34
N SER A 8 -48.58 36.08 -24.54
CA SER A 8 -48.37 35.13 -23.46
C SER A 8 -46.89 35.08 -23.14
N GLY A 9 -46.50 35.58 -21.96
CA GLY A 9 -45.14 35.54 -21.48
C GLY A 9 -44.79 34.14 -20.97
N ILE A 10 -43.80 33.55 -21.60
CA ILE A 10 -43.22 32.28 -21.11
C ILE A 10 -42.14 32.65 -20.08
N VAL A 11 -42.42 32.37 -18.81
CA VAL A 11 -41.43 32.46 -17.74
C VAL A 11 -40.56 31.18 -17.83
N LEU A 12 -39.33 31.33 -18.29
CA LEU A 12 -38.33 30.27 -18.17
C LEU A 12 -37.83 30.24 -16.73
N ALA A 13 -38.25 29.25 -15.97
CA ALA A 13 -37.66 28.92 -14.68
C ALA A 13 -36.31 28.24 -14.92
N ALA A 14 -35.22 29.00 -14.68
CA ALA A 14 -33.88 28.45 -14.64
C ALA A 14 -33.74 27.57 -13.40
N LEU A 15 -33.82 26.27 -13.57
CA LEU A 15 -33.44 25.29 -12.55
C LEU A 15 -31.90 25.34 -12.40
N SER A 16 -31.45 26.02 -11.36
CA SER A 16 -30.05 25.96 -10.91
C SER A 16 -29.79 24.55 -10.38
N PHE A 17 -29.18 23.72 -11.20
CA PHE A 17 -28.56 22.46 -10.76
C PHE A 17 -27.36 22.82 -9.91
N ASN A 18 -27.52 22.86 -8.58
CA ASN A 18 -26.40 22.77 -7.67
C ASN A 18 -25.81 21.37 -7.79
N ALA A 19 -24.79 21.23 -8.65
CA ALA A 19 -23.92 20.10 -8.60
C ALA A 19 -23.17 20.13 -7.26
N LEU A 20 -23.65 19.35 -6.27
CA LEU A 20 -22.82 18.95 -5.15
C LEU A 20 -21.63 18.20 -5.75
N ALA A 21 -20.51 18.89 -5.84
CA ALA A 21 -19.23 18.25 -6.05
C ALA A 21 -19.01 17.29 -4.89
N LYS A 22 -19.30 16.02 -5.12
CA LYS A 22 -18.88 14.94 -4.25
C LYS A 22 -17.36 14.96 -4.26
N GLU A 23 -16.80 15.43 -3.18
CA GLU A 23 -15.37 15.40 -2.91
C GLU A 23 -14.96 13.94 -2.89
N GLU A 24 -14.51 13.46 -4.03
CA GLU A 24 -13.90 12.14 -4.14
C GLU A 24 -12.63 12.18 -3.33
N ALA A 25 -12.61 11.43 -2.24
CA ALA A 25 -11.42 11.17 -1.45
C ALA A 25 -10.34 10.63 -2.39
N GLY A 26 -9.47 11.54 -2.84
CA GLY A 26 -8.44 11.27 -3.84
C GLY A 26 -7.39 10.32 -3.32
N ALA A 27 -7.30 9.20 -3.99
CA ALA A 27 -6.08 8.58 -4.45
C ALA A 27 -5.19 7.74 -3.53
N PRO A 28 -5.60 6.53 -3.18
CA PRO A 28 -4.61 5.45 -3.15
C PRO A 28 -4.34 4.81 -4.53
N GLU A 29 -5.15 5.14 -5.53
CA GLU A 29 -5.09 4.47 -6.85
C GLU A 29 -3.88 4.84 -7.71
N GLN A 30 -3.44 6.08 -7.67
CA GLN A 30 -2.29 6.53 -8.49
C GLN A 30 -0.96 5.90 -8.06
N GLY A 31 -0.74 5.70 -6.75
CA GLY A 31 0.43 5.01 -6.25
C GLY A 31 0.47 3.53 -6.64
N ALA A 32 -0.67 2.86 -6.58
CA ALA A 32 -0.81 1.46 -6.99
C ALA A 32 -0.57 1.28 -8.51
N LEU A 33 -1.10 2.18 -9.35
CA LEU A 33 -0.84 2.18 -10.78
C LEU A 33 0.65 2.39 -11.10
N LYS A 34 1.30 3.32 -10.40
CA LYS A 34 2.75 3.58 -10.57
C LYS A 34 3.59 2.33 -10.27
N VAL A 35 3.26 1.61 -9.21
CA VAL A 35 3.94 0.36 -8.84
C VAL A 35 3.68 -0.75 -9.86
N LEU A 36 2.44 -0.87 -10.34
CA LEU A 36 2.09 -1.89 -11.35
C LEU A 36 2.76 -1.64 -12.70
N GLY A 37 2.93 -0.37 -13.09
CA GLY A 37 3.61 0.03 -14.33
C GLY A 37 5.13 -0.06 -14.28
N LYS A 38 5.74 -0.13 -13.08
CA LYS A 38 7.19 -0.23 -12.97
C LYS A 38 7.65 -1.63 -13.36
N GLU A 39 8.50 -1.75 -14.37
CA GLU A 39 8.95 -3.02 -14.90
C GLU A 39 9.70 -3.85 -13.86
N GLN A 40 10.65 -3.25 -13.15
CA GLN A 40 11.44 -3.92 -12.11
C GLN A 40 11.46 -3.10 -10.81
N ILE A 41 11.22 -3.76 -9.69
CA ILE A 41 11.35 -3.17 -8.35
C ILE A 41 12.81 -3.34 -7.87
N SER A 42 13.41 -2.22 -7.47
CA SER A 42 14.76 -2.19 -6.89
C SER A 42 14.70 -2.38 -5.37
N PHE A 43 15.54 -3.26 -4.84
CA PHE A 43 15.68 -3.37 -3.39
C PHE A 43 16.13 -2.04 -2.78
N LYS A 44 17.22 -1.46 -3.31
CA LYS A 44 17.82 -0.23 -2.78
C LYS A 44 16.89 0.97 -2.84
N ASN A 45 16.17 1.14 -3.96
CA ASN A 45 15.43 2.38 -4.22
C ASN A 45 13.95 2.29 -3.83
N ASP A 46 13.35 1.09 -3.82
CA ASP A 46 11.90 0.93 -3.61
C ASP A 46 11.57 0.14 -2.34
N VAL A 47 12.37 -0.85 -1.97
CA VAL A 47 12.07 -1.77 -0.86
C VAL A 47 12.74 -1.29 0.42
N GLN A 48 14.03 -1.00 0.37
CA GLN A 48 14.82 -0.62 1.54
C GLN A 48 14.26 0.62 2.27
N PRO A 49 13.83 1.70 1.59
CA PRO A 49 13.21 2.85 2.27
C PRO A 49 11.96 2.46 3.05
N ILE A 50 11.08 1.62 2.48
CA ILE A 50 9.87 1.15 3.16
C ILE A 50 10.24 0.35 4.42
N ILE A 51 11.19 -0.57 4.30
CA ILE A 51 11.66 -1.39 5.42
C ILE A 51 12.27 -0.53 6.50
N HIS A 52 13.11 0.44 6.12
CA HIS A 52 13.75 1.37 7.05
C HIS A 52 12.71 2.14 7.86
N ASP A 53 11.72 2.75 7.21
CA ASP A 53 10.78 3.65 7.86
C ASP A 53 9.75 2.91 8.74
N TYR A 54 9.37 1.68 8.37
CA TYR A 54 8.26 0.97 9.02
C TYR A 54 8.65 -0.27 9.80
N CYS A 55 9.87 -0.80 9.64
CA CYS A 55 10.20 -2.13 10.16
C CYS A 55 11.45 -2.14 11.05
N VAL A 56 12.51 -1.40 10.67
CA VAL A 56 13.82 -1.45 11.33
C VAL A 56 13.76 -1.09 12.80
N ASN A 57 12.91 -0.14 13.19
CA ASN A 57 12.80 0.26 14.60
C ASN A 57 12.51 -0.93 15.54
N CYS A 58 11.73 -1.91 15.09
CA CYS A 58 11.46 -3.12 15.87
C CYS A 58 12.34 -4.32 15.47
N HIS A 59 12.81 -4.35 14.23
CA HIS A 59 13.55 -5.46 13.64
C HIS A 59 15.03 -5.12 13.38
N SER A 60 15.67 -4.44 14.31
CA SER A 60 17.12 -4.26 14.40
C SER A 60 17.65 -4.94 15.66
N PRO A 61 18.95 -5.25 15.75
CA PRO A 61 19.56 -5.80 16.95
C PRO A 61 19.16 -5.02 18.23
N GLY A 62 18.56 -5.70 19.20
CA GLY A 62 17.99 -5.10 20.42
C GLY A 62 16.52 -4.65 20.31
N GLY A 63 15.96 -4.53 19.13
CA GLY A 63 14.55 -4.19 18.93
C GLY A 63 13.60 -5.32 19.33
N LYS A 64 12.38 -4.97 19.74
CA LYS A 64 11.38 -5.94 20.27
C LYS A 64 11.06 -7.07 19.28
N GLY A 65 10.96 -6.75 17.98
CA GLY A 65 10.71 -7.73 16.93
C GLY A 65 11.90 -8.65 16.69
N TYR A 66 13.12 -8.09 16.71
CA TYR A 66 14.35 -8.87 16.62
C TYR A 66 14.50 -9.84 17.80
N VAL A 67 14.33 -9.38 19.04
CA VAL A 67 14.45 -10.22 20.23
C VAL A 67 13.48 -11.41 20.16
N LYS A 68 12.25 -11.19 19.68
CA LYS A 68 11.24 -12.25 19.55
C LYS A 68 11.54 -13.24 18.42
N SER A 69 11.98 -12.76 17.27
CA SER A 69 12.04 -13.56 16.05
C SER A 69 13.45 -13.83 15.51
N GLY A 70 14.44 -13.03 15.91
CA GLY A 70 15.76 -13.03 15.31
C GLY A 70 15.81 -12.36 13.92
N LEU A 71 14.69 -11.80 13.45
CA LEU A 71 14.63 -11.14 12.13
C LEU A 71 15.34 -9.78 12.19
N ASP A 72 16.41 -9.66 11.44
CA ASP A 72 17.16 -8.42 11.24
C ASP A 72 16.78 -7.80 9.89
N LEU A 73 16.22 -6.61 9.92
CA LEU A 73 15.79 -5.89 8.73
C LEU A 73 16.68 -4.66 8.42
N THR A 74 17.84 -4.58 9.03
CA THR A 74 18.80 -3.50 8.76
C THR A 74 19.54 -3.68 7.43
N SER A 75 19.52 -4.89 6.87
CA SER A 75 20.19 -5.23 5.61
C SER A 75 19.37 -6.22 4.77
N TYR A 76 19.71 -6.27 3.47
CA TYR A 76 19.18 -7.29 2.57
C TYR A 76 19.49 -8.71 3.06
N GLU A 77 20.73 -8.94 3.47
CA GLU A 77 21.21 -10.23 3.97
C GLU A 77 20.44 -10.67 5.23
N GLY A 78 20.15 -9.73 6.13
CA GLY A 78 19.35 -9.97 7.33
C GLY A 78 17.93 -10.39 6.99
N LEU A 79 17.27 -9.68 6.07
CA LEU A 79 15.94 -10.03 5.57
C LEU A 79 15.91 -11.42 4.93
N MET A 80 16.88 -11.73 4.05
CA MET A 80 16.92 -12.99 3.32
C MET A 80 17.33 -14.17 4.18
N ARG A 81 18.15 -13.96 5.22
CA ARG A 81 18.44 -14.98 6.25
C ARG A 81 17.16 -15.37 7.00
N GLY A 82 16.27 -14.39 7.26
CA GLY A 82 15.01 -14.62 7.93
C GLY A 82 15.11 -14.64 9.45
N THR A 83 14.25 -15.43 10.08
CA THR A 83 14.15 -15.55 11.53
C THR A 83 14.94 -16.76 12.06
N LYS A 84 14.99 -16.90 13.40
CA LYS A 84 15.49 -18.13 14.07
C LYS A 84 14.68 -19.39 13.71
N TYR A 85 13.52 -19.22 13.06
CA TYR A 85 12.66 -20.32 12.62
C TYR A 85 12.78 -20.61 11.11
N GLY A 86 13.60 -19.86 10.40
CA GLY A 86 13.85 -20.01 8.97
C GLY A 86 13.52 -18.78 8.13
N PRO A 87 13.68 -18.91 6.80
CA PRO A 87 13.43 -17.83 5.86
C PRO A 87 11.99 -17.32 5.90
N VAL A 88 11.83 -16.01 5.76
CA VAL A 88 10.51 -15.35 5.68
C VAL A 88 10.16 -14.90 4.27
N VAL A 89 11.16 -14.78 3.40
CA VAL A 89 11.01 -14.47 1.98
C VAL A 89 11.33 -15.73 1.17
N ILE A 90 10.42 -16.10 0.28
CA ILE A 90 10.62 -17.13 -0.72
C ILE A 90 10.71 -16.42 -2.08
N PRO A 91 11.91 -16.25 -2.65
CA PRO A 91 12.08 -15.56 -3.94
C PRO A 91 11.17 -16.14 -5.03
N GLY A 92 10.48 -15.26 -5.76
CA GLY A 92 9.52 -15.64 -6.79
C GLY A 92 8.11 -15.96 -6.27
N ASN A 93 7.91 -16.17 -4.97
CA ASN A 93 6.62 -16.58 -4.43
C ASN A 93 6.14 -15.67 -3.30
N SER A 94 5.44 -14.60 -3.66
CA SER A 94 4.88 -13.66 -2.68
C SER A 94 3.69 -14.24 -1.91
N GLU A 95 2.99 -15.22 -2.42
CA GLU A 95 1.78 -15.76 -1.78
C GLU A 95 2.13 -16.69 -0.59
N THR A 96 3.24 -17.39 -0.68
CA THR A 96 3.69 -18.29 0.39
C THR A 96 4.71 -17.69 1.33
N SER A 97 5.37 -16.59 0.95
CA SER A 97 6.31 -15.86 1.80
C SER A 97 5.64 -15.36 3.08
N THR A 98 6.16 -15.76 4.24
CA THR A 98 5.67 -15.30 5.55
C THR A 98 5.74 -13.78 5.65
N PHE A 99 6.77 -13.16 5.09
CA PHE A 99 6.93 -11.72 5.00
C PHE A 99 5.68 -11.04 4.40
N THR A 100 5.26 -11.44 3.23
CA THR A 100 4.09 -10.85 2.55
C THR A 100 2.76 -11.22 3.19
N LYS A 101 2.63 -12.44 3.75
CA LYS A 101 1.45 -12.84 4.51
C LYS A 101 1.22 -11.98 5.75
N LEU A 102 2.29 -11.59 6.45
CA LEU A 102 2.22 -10.71 7.60
C LEU A 102 1.77 -9.29 7.20
N LEU A 103 2.24 -8.79 6.06
CA LEU A 103 1.84 -7.47 5.55
C LEU A 103 0.36 -7.42 5.17
N THR A 104 -0.22 -8.53 4.73
CA THR A 104 -1.62 -8.63 4.32
C THR A 104 -2.54 -9.17 5.42
N GLY A 105 -2.01 -9.54 6.57
CA GLY A 105 -2.78 -10.11 7.68
C GLY A 105 -3.30 -11.53 7.43
N THR A 106 -2.80 -12.22 6.41
CA THR A 106 -3.23 -13.58 6.06
C THR A 106 -2.48 -14.68 6.82
N ASN A 107 -1.59 -14.31 7.74
CA ASN A 107 -0.84 -15.25 8.57
C ASN A 107 -1.52 -15.44 9.95
N LYS A 108 -2.61 -16.21 10.00
CA LYS A 108 -3.35 -16.52 11.25
C LYS A 108 -3.73 -15.26 12.06
N GLY A 109 -4.10 -14.18 11.37
CA GLY A 109 -4.49 -12.91 11.99
C GLY A 109 -3.32 -12.03 12.48
N LEU A 110 -2.09 -12.53 12.45
CA LEU A 110 -0.93 -11.71 12.77
C LEU A 110 -0.61 -10.76 11.63
N LYS A 111 -0.42 -9.48 11.95
CA LYS A 111 -0.12 -8.40 11.00
C LYS A 111 1.17 -7.68 11.37
N MET A 112 1.89 -7.21 10.36
CA MET A 112 3.05 -6.36 10.48
C MET A 112 2.92 -5.15 9.52
N PRO A 113 3.38 -3.95 9.91
CA PRO A 113 3.99 -3.61 11.21
C PRO A 113 2.97 -3.61 12.35
N ALA A 114 3.34 -4.22 13.48
CA ALA A 114 2.47 -4.26 14.64
C ALA A 114 2.34 -2.88 15.31
N GLY A 115 1.10 -2.41 15.53
CA GLY A 115 0.83 -1.13 16.21
C GLY A 115 1.13 0.11 15.37
N LEU A 116 1.21 0.00 14.06
CA LEU A 116 1.47 1.14 13.17
C LEU A 116 0.32 2.16 13.16
N ASN A 117 -0.91 1.68 13.10
CA ASN A 117 -2.13 2.47 13.06
C ASN A 117 -3.32 1.58 13.43
N GLU A 118 -4.55 2.13 13.44
CA GLU A 118 -5.77 1.38 13.76
C GLU A 118 -6.02 0.20 12.80
N SER A 119 -5.67 0.33 11.52
CA SER A 119 -5.81 -0.74 10.53
C SER A 119 -4.75 -1.85 10.71
N GLY A 120 -3.62 -1.55 11.35
CA GLY A 120 -2.51 -2.47 11.55
C GLY A 120 -1.82 -2.89 10.26
N THR A 121 -1.90 -2.07 9.21
CA THR A 121 -1.32 -2.39 7.90
C THR A 121 -0.60 -1.18 7.29
N LEU A 122 0.37 -1.45 6.43
CA LEU A 122 0.98 -0.46 5.56
C LEU A 122 -0.02 0.03 4.52
N ASP A 123 0.25 1.20 3.94
CA ASP A 123 -0.45 1.65 2.75
C ASP A 123 -0.38 0.61 1.63
N ARG A 124 -1.48 0.49 0.91
CA ARG A 124 -1.63 -0.51 -0.16
C ARG A 124 -0.49 -0.47 -1.18
N GLN A 125 -0.02 0.72 -1.53
CA GLN A 125 1.09 0.89 -2.49
C GLN A 125 2.39 0.25 -2.00
N TYR A 126 2.71 0.36 -0.71
CA TYR A 126 3.90 -0.27 -0.13
C TYR A 126 3.77 -1.79 -0.10
N ILE A 127 2.60 -2.30 0.28
CA ILE A 127 2.33 -3.74 0.23
C ILE A 127 2.49 -4.27 -1.19
N LEU A 128 1.97 -3.58 -2.20
CA LEU A 128 2.11 -3.97 -3.61
C LEU A 128 3.56 -3.95 -4.08
N THR A 129 4.33 -2.94 -3.69
CA THR A 129 5.78 -2.84 -3.99
C THR A 129 6.53 -4.04 -3.42
N LEU A 130 6.37 -4.31 -2.13
CA LEU A 130 7.04 -5.41 -1.45
C LEU A 130 6.65 -6.78 -2.03
N ARG A 131 5.37 -7.00 -2.32
CA ARG A 131 4.89 -8.22 -2.96
C ARG A 131 5.43 -8.39 -4.38
N LYS A 132 5.48 -7.30 -5.17
CA LYS A 132 6.02 -7.33 -6.53
C LYS A 132 7.51 -7.64 -6.52
N TRP A 133 8.27 -7.03 -5.61
CA TRP A 133 9.69 -7.34 -5.42
C TRP A 133 9.91 -8.82 -5.12
N VAL A 134 9.17 -9.39 -4.18
CA VAL A 134 9.26 -10.84 -3.86
C VAL A 134 8.94 -11.69 -5.09
N ARG A 135 7.87 -11.38 -5.84
CA ARG A 135 7.51 -12.11 -7.08
C ARG A 135 8.59 -12.02 -8.15
N GLN A 136 9.34 -10.92 -8.21
CA GLN A 136 10.44 -10.72 -9.15
C GLN A 136 11.74 -11.41 -8.71
N GLY A 137 11.69 -12.22 -7.67
CA GLY A 137 12.83 -12.99 -7.20
C GLY A 137 13.58 -12.38 -6.02
N ALA A 138 13.02 -11.34 -5.39
CA ALA A 138 13.59 -10.68 -4.22
C ALA A 138 15.07 -10.30 -4.38
N LYS A 139 15.44 -9.72 -5.51
CA LYS A 139 16.83 -9.42 -5.87
C LYS A 139 17.40 -8.26 -5.05
N ASN A 140 18.70 -8.32 -4.76
CA ASN A 140 19.50 -7.20 -4.21
C ASN A 140 20.00 -6.32 -5.36
N ASN A 141 19.25 -5.31 -5.77
CA ASN A 141 19.52 -4.49 -6.95
C ASN A 141 19.24 -3.00 -6.71
#